data_b31e5d50b0d0d8bbc0ae2f17280313b6
#
_entry.id   b31e5d50b0d0d8bbc0ae2f17280313b6
#
_cell.length_a   1.000
_cell.length_b   1.000
_cell.length_c   1.000
_cell.angle_alpha   90.00
_cell.angle_beta   90.00
_cell.angle_gamma   90.00
#
_symmetry.space_group_name_H-M   'P 1'
#
loop_
_entity.id
_entity.type
_entity.pdbx_description
1 polymer ?
#
loop_
_entity_poly.entity_id
_entity_poly.type
_entity_poly.pdbx_seq_one_letter_code
_entity_poly.pdbx_strand_id
1 'polypeptide(L)'
;MTTDDLRQRRLAVLAEHFASEVDQEFDRTLATFNGRPHYEIVPTGQVFDGDDEVLAYHRRQRTAFPDQRHENVRHHFADDTVISEFDLLGTNLGEFYGLPPTGKAFRVPVVAVFFFEGDRIVNERVYLDSASMLGQIGRAEILAFAGAD
;
A
#
# COMPACT_ATOMS: atom_id res chain seq x y z
N MET A 1 -7.73 -0.37 -29.11
CA MET A 1 -7.98 -0.89 -27.74
C MET A 1 -9.32 -0.37 -27.26
N THR A 2 -10.22 -1.24 -26.83
CA THR A 2 -11.51 -0.82 -26.26
C THR A 2 -11.34 -0.39 -24.80
N THR A 3 -12.36 0.28 -24.26
CA THR A 3 -12.39 0.64 -22.83
C THR A 3 -12.32 -0.61 -21.96
N ASP A 4 -13.00 -1.69 -22.36
CA ASP A 4 -12.98 -2.94 -21.62
C ASP A 4 -11.60 -3.61 -21.65
N ASP A 5 -10.91 -3.59 -22.79
CA ASP A 5 -9.54 -4.11 -22.88
C ASP A 5 -8.60 -3.36 -21.94
N LEU A 6 -8.71 -2.03 -21.90
CA LEU A 6 -7.88 -1.21 -21.02
C LEU A 6 -8.17 -1.52 -19.56
N ARG A 7 -9.44 -1.67 -19.18
CA ARG A 7 -9.83 -2.05 -17.82
C ARG A 7 -9.24 -3.40 -17.43
N GLN A 8 -9.32 -4.39 -18.31
CA GLN A 8 -8.75 -5.72 -18.06
C GLN A 8 -7.23 -5.67 -17.86
N ARG A 9 -6.53 -4.86 -18.64
CA ARG A 9 -5.08 -4.66 -18.49
C ARG A 9 -4.74 -3.99 -17.17
N ARG A 10 -5.50 -2.99 -16.77
CA ARG A 10 -5.33 -2.31 -15.47
C ARG A 10 -5.58 -3.27 -14.31
N LEU A 11 -6.60 -4.10 -14.40
CA LEU A 11 -6.85 -5.13 -13.38
C LEU A 11 -5.70 -6.13 -13.27
N ALA A 12 -5.12 -6.54 -14.41
CA ALA A 12 -3.97 -7.44 -14.41
C ALA A 12 -2.75 -6.79 -13.75
N VAL A 13 -2.50 -5.52 -14.03
CA VAL A 13 -1.42 -4.76 -13.40
C VAL A 13 -1.63 -4.65 -11.89
N LEU A 14 -2.86 -4.38 -11.45
CA LEU A 14 -3.18 -4.33 -10.01
C LEU A 14 -3.03 -5.68 -9.33
N ALA A 15 -3.44 -6.77 -9.99
CA ALA A 15 -3.25 -8.12 -9.45
C ALA A 15 -1.76 -8.42 -9.23
N GLU A 16 -0.90 -8.05 -10.17
CA GLU A 16 0.55 -8.17 -10.05
C GLU A 16 1.09 -7.28 -8.91
N HIS A 17 0.61 -6.05 -8.82
CA HIS A 17 1.00 -5.11 -7.77
C HIS A 17 0.70 -5.68 -6.38
N PHE A 18 -0.54 -6.12 -6.14
CA PHE A 18 -0.93 -6.69 -4.85
C PHE A 18 -0.18 -8.00 -4.54
N ALA A 19 -0.06 -8.90 -5.51
CA ALA A 19 0.62 -10.18 -5.31
C ALA A 19 2.11 -9.99 -4.99
N SER A 20 2.78 -9.10 -5.71
CA SER A 20 4.20 -8.82 -5.49
C SER A 20 4.48 -8.23 -4.12
N GLU A 21 3.58 -7.42 -3.59
CA GLU A 21 3.70 -6.89 -2.22
C GLU A 21 3.61 -8.01 -1.18
N VAL A 22 2.67 -8.93 -1.32
CA VAL A 22 2.54 -10.08 -0.41
C VAL A 22 3.76 -10.98 -0.49
N ASP A 23 4.26 -11.23 -1.69
CA ASP A 23 5.44 -12.07 -1.94
C ASP A 23 6.75 -11.37 -1.55
N GLN A 24 6.70 -10.08 -1.22
CA GLN A 24 7.85 -9.24 -0.92
C GLN A 24 8.87 -9.19 -2.08
N GLU A 25 8.37 -9.30 -3.29
CA GLU A 25 9.14 -9.14 -4.52
C GLU A 25 8.93 -7.72 -5.06
N PHE A 26 9.54 -6.75 -4.38
CA PHE A 26 9.27 -5.33 -4.61
C PHE A 26 9.73 -4.81 -5.97
N ASP A 27 10.68 -5.45 -6.61
CA ASP A 27 11.04 -5.11 -8.00
C ASP A 27 9.85 -5.29 -8.94
N ARG A 28 9.05 -6.32 -8.72
CA ARG A 28 7.80 -6.55 -9.45
C ARG A 28 6.78 -5.45 -9.14
N THR A 29 6.70 -5.03 -7.87
CA THR A 29 5.80 -3.94 -7.46
C THR A 29 6.18 -2.64 -8.17
N LEU A 30 7.46 -2.28 -8.14
CA LEU A 30 7.96 -1.07 -8.81
C LEU A 30 7.72 -1.10 -10.31
N ALA A 31 7.82 -2.27 -10.94
CA ALA A 31 7.60 -2.44 -12.38
C ALA A 31 6.15 -2.22 -12.82
N THR A 32 5.18 -2.16 -11.90
CA THR A 32 3.79 -1.82 -12.22
C THR A 32 3.59 -0.33 -12.48
N PHE A 33 4.55 0.49 -12.11
CA PHE A 33 4.51 1.94 -12.32
C PHE A 33 5.11 2.33 -13.68
N ASN A 34 4.75 3.52 -14.13
CA ASN A 34 5.24 4.10 -15.38
C ASN A 34 6.61 4.79 -15.17
N GLY A 35 7.63 4.01 -14.81
CA GLY A 35 9.01 4.45 -14.69
C GLY A 35 9.37 5.15 -13.37
N ARG A 36 8.44 5.82 -12.71
CA ARG A 36 8.71 6.51 -11.45
C ARG A 36 7.60 6.24 -10.44
N PRO A 37 7.83 5.30 -9.50
CA PRO A 37 6.83 5.01 -8.46
C PRO A 37 6.56 6.24 -7.59
N HIS A 38 5.29 6.40 -7.20
CA HIS A 38 4.87 7.49 -6.34
C HIS A 38 3.74 7.02 -5.43
N TYR A 39 3.92 7.17 -4.11
CA TYR A 39 2.96 6.78 -3.08
C TYR A 39 2.63 7.96 -2.19
N GLU A 40 1.35 8.15 -1.89
CA GLU A 40 0.88 9.10 -0.90
C GLU A 40 0.11 8.35 0.19
N ILE A 41 0.51 8.51 1.44
CA ILE A 41 -0.19 7.92 2.60
C ILE A 41 -0.93 9.07 3.29
N VAL A 42 -2.22 9.18 3.00
CA VAL A 42 -3.02 10.35 3.36
C VAL A 42 -3.10 10.61 4.87
N PRO A 43 -3.35 9.62 5.74
CA PRO A 43 -3.51 9.89 7.16
C PRO A 43 -2.26 10.45 7.84
N THR A 44 -1.07 10.16 7.33
CA THR A 44 0.19 10.67 7.91
C THR A 44 0.79 11.81 7.09
N GLY A 45 0.26 12.06 5.88
CA GLY A 45 0.82 13.05 4.96
C GLY A 45 2.15 12.64 4.34
N GLN A 46 2.58 11.39 4.50
CA GLN A 46 3.83 10.90 3.95
C GLN A 46 3.73 10.74 2.44
N VAL A 47 4.78 11.14 1.75
CA VAL A 47 4.93 10.98 0.29
C VAL A 47 6.23 10.25 0.03
N PHE A 48 6.18 9.21 -0.78
CA PHE A 48 7.34 8.43 -1.22
C PHE A 48 7.44 8.54 -2.73
N ASP A 49 8.54 9.10 -3.22
CA ASP A 49 8.73 9.40 -4.64
C ASP A 49 10.02 8.77 -5.15
N GLY A 50 9.90 7.99 -6.22
CA GLY A 50 11.00 7.29 -6.84
C GLY A 50 11.29 5.93 -6.22
N ASP A 51 12.12 5.14 -6.91
CA ASP A 51 12.40 3.74 -6.56
C ASP A 51 12.93 3.59 -5.13
N ASP A 52 13.91 4.40 -4.76
CA ASP A 52 14.58 4.27 -3.46
C ASP A 52 13.63 4.53 -2.30
N GLU A 53 12.83 5.60 -2.38
CA GLU A 53 11.90 5.97 -1.31
C GLU A 53 10.76 4.95 -1.19
N VAL A 54 10.19 4.53 -2.32
CA VAL A 54 9.11 3.54 -2.33
C VAL A 54 9.61 2.18 -1.83
N LEU A 55 10.79 1.76 -2.25
CA LEU A 55 11.40 0.52 -1.80
C LEU A 55 11.68 0.55 -0.29
N ALA A 56 12.22 1.67 0.22
CA ALA A 56 12.46 1.84 1.66
C ALA A 56 11.16 1.76 2.46
N TYR A 57 10.08 2.35 1.96
CA TYR A 57 8.75 2.24 2.54
C TYR A 57 8.29 0.79 2.65
N HIS A 58 8.36 0.03 1.57
CA HIS A 58 7.96 -1.39 1.57
C HIS A 58 8.80 -2.22 2.54
N ARG A 59 10.11 -2.02 2.56
CA ARG A 59 11.01 -2.74 3.47
C ARG A 59 10.68 -2.45 4.93
N ARG A 60 10.42 -1.20 5.27
CA ARG A 60 10.02 -0.82 6.63
C ARG A 60 8.72 -1.50 7.03
N GLN A 61 7.72 -1.48 6.15
CA GLN A 61 6.43 -2.11 6.41
C GLN A 61 6.56 -3.62 6.58
N ARG A 62 7.36 -4.28 5.77
CA ARG A 62 7.51 -5.73 5.82
C ARG A 62 8.43 -6.19 6.95
N THR A 63 9.33 -5.35 7.43
CA THR A 63 10.05 -5.63 8.67
C THR A 63 9.10 -5.66 9.85
N ALA A 64 8.20 -4.69 9.93
CA ALA A 64 7.22 -4.61 11.01
C ALA A 64 6.13 -5.67 10.88
N PHE A 65 5.67 -5.95 9.66
CA PHE A 65 4.53 -6.83 9.37
C PHE A 65 4.88 -7.81 8.23
N PRO A 66 5.70 -8.83 8.52
CA PRO A 66 6.14 -9.77 7.46
C PRO A 66 5.01 -10.58 6.84
N ASP A 67 3.90 -10.74 7.55
CA ASP A 67 2.70 -11.46 7.10
C ASP A 67 1.61 -10.54 6.52
N GLN A 68 1.92 -9.30 6.20
CA GLN A 68 0.94 -8.35 5.66
C GLN A 68 0.34 -8.87 4.37
N ARG A 69 -0.98 -8.79 4.28
CA ARG A 69 -1.76 -9.32 3.16
C ARG A 69 -3.06 -8.57 2.98
N HIS A 70 -3.71 -8.82 1.85
CA HIS A 70 -4.96 -8.17 1.46
C HIS A 70 -6.08 -9.21 1.40
N GLU A 71 -7.28 -8.84 1.87
CA GLU A 71 -8.49 -9.65 1.75
C GLU A 71 -9.65 -8.79 1.25
N ASN A 72 -10.65 -9.43 0.65
CA ASN A 72 -11.87 -8.80 0.16
C ASN A 72 -11.62 -7.65 -0.82
N VAL A 73 -10.70 -7.84 -1.75
CA VAL A 73 -10.32 -6.81 -2.73
C VAL A 73 -11.47 -6.58 -3.72
N ARG A 74 -11.87 -5.31 -3.88
CA ARG A 74 -12.90 -4.85 -4.82
C ARG A 74 -12.39 -3.64 -5.58
N HIS A 75 -12.67 -3.57 -6.86
CA HIS A 75 -12.22 -2.48 -7.72
C HIS A 75 -13.40 -1.72 -8.30
N HIS A 76 -13.26 -0.38 -8.35
CA HIS A 76 -14.21 0.53 -8.97
C HIS A 76 -13.46 1.39 -9.99
N PHE A 77 -14.08 1.65 -11.13
CA PHE A 77 -13.44 2.38 -12.23
C PHE A 77 -13.99 3.80 -12.34
N ALA A 78 -13.10 4.77 -12.55
CA ALA A 78 -13.46 6.15 -12.81
C ALA A 78 -12.40 6.78 -13.71
N ASP A 79 -12.72 6.97 -15.00
CA ASP A 79 -11.80 7.53 -16.00
C ASP A 79 -10.44 6.80 -16.03
N ASP A 80 -9.34 7.50 -15.76
CA ASP A 80 -8.00 6.93 -15.69
C ASP A 80 -7.61 6.50 -14.27
N THR A 81 -8.60 6.19 -13.44
CA THR A 81 -8.41 5.85 -12.04
C THR A 81 -9.11 4.53 -11.72
N VAL A 82 -8.46 3.69 -10.93
CA VAL A 82 -9.10 2.53 -10.31
C VAL A 82 -9.06 2.74 -8.80
N ILE A 83 -10.22 2.65 -8.17
CA ILE A 83 -10.37 2.75 -6.72
C ILE A 83 -10.47 1.33 -6.19
N SER A 84 -9.54 0.93 -5.34
CA SER A 84 -9.50 -0.42 -4.77
C SER A 84 -9.81 -0.36 -3.28
N GLU A 85 -10.83 -1.10 -2.87
CA GLU A 85 -11.17 -1.29 -1.46
C GLU A 85 -10.74 -2.68 -1.03
N PHE A 86 -10.15 -2.80 0.13
CA PHE A 86 -9.74 -4.09 0.67
C PHE A 86 -9.51 -3.99 2.18
N ASP A 87 -9.39 -5.15 2.82
CA ASP A 87 -8.91 -5.23 4.18
C ASP A 87 -7.42 -5.49 4.17
N LEU A 88 -6.69 -4.74 4.97
CA LEU A 88 -5.27 -4.95 5.19
C LEU A 88 -5.09 -5.65 6.53
N LEU A 89 -4.35 -6.75 6.53
CA LEU A 89 -4.09 -7.55 7.72
C LEU A 89 -2.59 -7.71 7.91
N GLY A 90 -2.16 -7.84 9.15
CA GLY A 90 -0.78 -8.12 9.48
C GLY A 90 -0.60 -8.31 10.98
N THR A 91 0.57 -8.80 11.36
CA THR A 91 0.96 -9.00 12.76
C THR A 91 2.27 -8.27 13.01
N ASN A 92 2.33 -7.52 14.11
CA ASN A 92 3.54 -6.76 14.45
C ASN A 92 4.60 -7.70 15.02
N LEU A 93 5.41 -8.27 14.13
CA LEU A 93 6.45 -9.25 14.44
C LEU A 93 7.87 -8.68 14.39
N GLY A 94 8.03 -7.45 13.93
CA GLY A 94 9.31 -6.77 13.84
C GLY A 94 9.23 -5.33 14.32
N GLU A 95 10.39 -4.69 14.43
CA GLU A 95 10.51 -3.29 14.84
C GLU A 95 9.70 -2.37 13.91
N PHE A 96 9.00 -1.42 14.52
CA PHE A 96 8.25 -0.41 13.79
C PHE A 96 8.50 0.97 14.42
N TYR A 97 9.03 1.90 13.62
CA TYR A 97 9.42 3.25 14.09
C TYR A 97 10.32 3.22 15.33
N GLY A 98 11.28 2.28 15.38
CA GLY A 98 12.22 2.15 16.48
C GLY A 98 11.65 1.46 17.73
N LEU A 99 10.40 1.01 17.70
CA LEU A 99 9.75 0.36 18.83
C LEU A 99 9.72 -1.17 18.64
N PRO A 100 9.90 -1.94 19.73
CA PRO A 100 9.91 -3.40 19.62
C PRO A 100 8.54 -3.95 19.23
N PRO A 101 8.49 -5.15 18.60
CA PRO A 101 7.23 -5.77 18.20
C PRO A 101 6.37 -6.16 19.39
N THR A 102 5.05 -6.06 19.21
CA THR A 102 4.08 -6.43 20.25
C THR A 102 3.51 -7.83 20.07
N GLY A 103 3.67 -8.42 18.88
CA GLY A 103 3.06 -9.70 18.53
C GLY A 103 1.56 -9.61 18.26
N LYS A 104 0.98 -8.41 18.28
CA LYS A 104 -0.46 -8.21 18.06
C LYS A 104 -0.78 -8.03 16.59
N ALA A 105 -1.95 -8.50 16.18
CA ALA A 105 -2.45 -8.41 14.82
C ALA A 105 -3.37 -7.21 14.64
N PHE A 106 -3.48 -6.75 13.38
CA PHE A 106 -4.45 -5.75 12.98
C PHE A 106 -5.23 -6.21 11.75
N ARG A 107 -6.43 -5.64 11.61
CA ARG A 107 -7.26 -5.73 10.41
C ARG A 107 -7.96 -4.39 10.25
N VAL A 108 -7.73 -3.70 9.14
CA VAL A 108 -8.34 -2.40 8.85
C VAL A 108 -8.79 -2.31 7.40
N PRO A 109 -9.92 -1.63 7.13
CA PRO A 109 -10.31 -1.33 5.76
C PRO A 109 -9.40 -0.26 5.16
N VAL A 110 -9.08 -0.43 3.89
CA VAL A 110 -8.23 0.48 3.13
C VAL A 110 -8.91 0.86 1.82
N VAL A 111 -8.72 2.10 1.41
CA VAL A 111 -9.03 2.56 0.06
C VAL A 111 -7.73 3.02 -0.58
N ALA A 112 -7.35 2.39 -1.68
CA ALA A 112 -6.22 2.82 -2.49
C ALA A 112 -6.75 3.34 -3.82
N VAL A 113 -6.36 4.56 -4.17
CA VAL A 113 -6.71 5.18 -5.43
C VAL A 113 -5.50 5.12 -6.34
N PHE A 114 -5.63 4.33 -7.41
CA PHE A 114 -4.56 4.15 -8.39
C PHE A 114 -4.84 5.01 -9.61
N PHE A 115 -3.93 5.94 -9.88
CA PHE A 115 -3.99 6.78 -11.07
C PHE A 115 -3.16 6.13 -12.17
N PHE A 116 -3.73 6.03 -13.37
CA PHE A 116 -3.11 5.32 -14.50
C PHE A 116 -2.81 6.26 -15.66
N GLU A 117 -1.75 5.93 -16.37
CA GLU A 117 -1.47 6.42 -17.69
C GLU A 117 -1.35 5.18 -18.58
N GLY A 118 -2.30 4.98 -19.51
CA GLY A 118 -2.44 3.71 -20.19
C GLY A 118 -2.72 2.59 -19.21
N ASP A 119 -1.91 1.54 -19.25
CA ASP A 119 -2.00 0.40 -18.34
C ASP A 119 -0.91 0.42 -17.24
N ARG A 120 -0.28 1.58 -17.00
CA ARG A 120 0.74 1.72 -15.96
C ARG A 120 0.28 2.69 -14.87
N ILE A 121 0.63 2.37 -13.63
CA ILE A 121 0.31 3.21 -12.48
C ILE A 121 1.25 4.43 -12.48
N VAL A 122 0.72 5.62 -12.25
CA VAL A 122 1.52 6.84 -12.07
C VAL A 122 1.50 7.35 -10.64
N ASN A 123 0.47 6.99 -9.86
CA ASN A 123 0.38 7.36 -8.44
C ASN A 123 -0.52 6.37 -7.71
N GLU A 124 -0.17 6.05 -6.47
CA GLU A 124 -1.04 5.35 -5.53
C GLU A 124 -1.29 6.24 -4.32
N ARG A 125 -2.55 6.54 -4.05
CA ARG A 125 -2.94 7.32 -2.87
C ARG A 125 -3.73 6.42 -1.92
N VAL A 126 -3.25 6.28 -0.68
CA VAL A 126 -3.79 5.35 0.30
C VAL A 126 -4.50 6.08 1.42
N TYR A 127 -5.74 5.67 1.68
CA TYR A 127 -6.57 6.11 2.81
C TYR A 127 -6.82 4.92 3.72
N LEU A 128 -6.47 5.06 4.99
CA LEU A 128 -6.75 4.03 5.99
C LEU A 128 -6.88 4.68 7.38
N ASP A 129 -7.51 3.96 8.29
CA ASP A 129 -7.63 4.37 9.68
C ASP A 129 -6.35 3.97 10.43
N SER A 130 -5.33 4.82 10.36
CA SER A 130 -4.05 4.59 11.04
C SER A 130 -4.20 4.53 12.56
N ALA A 131 -5.10 5.30 13.13
CA ALA A 131 -5.34 5.28 14.58
C ALA A 131 -5.85 3.90 15.03
N SER A 132 -6.80 3.34 14.29
CA SER A 132 -7.32 2.00 14.57
C SER A 132 -6.24 0.93 14.40
N MET A 133 -5.48 0.99 13.32
CA MET A 133 -4.39 0.04 13.05
C MET A 133 -3.36 0.05 14.20
N LEU A 134 -2.88 1.23 14.55
CA LEU A 134 -1.86 1.38 15.60
C LEU A 134 -2.42 1.00 16.98
N GLY A 135 -3.68 1.33 17.27
CA GLY A 135 -4.35 0.93 18.50
C GLY A 135 -4.45 -0.58 18.63
N GLN A 136 -4.78 -1.29 17.55
CA GLN A 136 -4.89 -2.75 17.53
C GLN A 136 -3.56 -3.44 17.84
N ILE A 137 -2.44 -2.91 17.36
CA ILE A 137 -1.12 -3.48 17.64
C ILE A 137 -0.50 -2.95 18.94
N GLY A 138 -1.19 -2.05 19.65
CA GLY A 138 -0.70 -1.50 20.92
C GLY A 138 0.41 -0.47 20.74
N ARG A 139 0.42 0.28 19.65
CA ARG A 139 1.43 1.29 19.31
C ARG A 139 0.80 2.63 18.92
N ALA A 140 -0.25 3.04 19.62
CA ALA A 140 -0.96 4.29 19.34
C ALA A 140 -0.04 5.52 19.40
N GLU A 141 1.04 5.48 20.17
CA GLU A 141 2.02 6.56 20.29
C GLU A 141 2.71 6.90 18.97
N ILE A 142 2.78 5.96 18.04
CA ILE A 142 3.42 6.16 16.72
C ILE A 142 2.70 7.25 15.93
N LEU A 143 1.38 7.41 16.11
CA LEU A 143 0.60 8.41 15.38
C LEU A 143 1.11 9.85 15.65
N ALA A 144 1.70 10.08 16.82
CA ALA A 144 2.20 11.39 17.19
C ALA A 144 3.44 11.82 16.39
N PHE A 145 4.19 10.89 15.81
CA PHE A 145 5.44 11.20 15.10
C PHE A 145 5.54 10.58 13.70
N ALA A 146 4.63 9.72 13.30
CA ALA A 146 4.62 9.19 11.94
C ALA A 146 4.34 10.33 10.94
N GLY A 147 5.21 10.44 9.92
CA GLY A 147 5.10 11.52 8.93
C GLY A 147 5.74 12.83 9.34
N ALA A 148 6.39 12.90 10.48
CA ALA A 148 7.09 14.10 10.95
C ALA A 148 8.46 14.32 10.26
N ASP A 149 8.93 13.39 9.46
CA ASP A 149 10.24 13.41 8.80
C ASP A 149 10.24 14.20 7.48
#